data_90da59153c99da3ae33859a9d96054d6
#
_entry.id   90da59153c99da3ae33859a9d96054d6
#
_cell.length_a   1.000
_cell.length_b   1.000
_cell.length_c   1.000
_cell.angle_alpha   90.00
_cell.angle_beta   90.00
_cell.angle_gamma   90.00
#
_symmetry.space_group_name_H-M   'P 1'
#
loop_
_entity.id
_entity.type
_entity.pdbx_description
1 polymer ?
#
loop_
_entity_poly.entity_id
_entity_poly.type
_entity_poly.pdbx_seq_one_letter_code
_entity_poly.pdbx_strand_id
1 'polypeptide(L)'
;MHAKTAYSFDMGAYERLMRRDYYHVRTGRNIMIFVTRQLPVNEPGETHLDRAAVWDGLVLKANNALPFVPSMTFCEVTARHSDTGFDRDIDFRRQRFTERITPEAPHRVVFTRIAGPVLGTIANEIEDDDDDLRLRFSFALTVEGVAGCSAAEQEYAGSMIGDYLKAVAATLGAMRRIAAGKAVPA
;
A
#
# COMPACT_ATOMS: atom_id res chain seq x y z
N MET A 1 20.03 -33.29 6.78
CA MET A 1 19.17 -32.67 7.79
C MET A 1 19.34 -31.16 7.67
N HIS A 2 18.43 -30.46 6.97
CA HIS A 2 18.50 -29.01 6.78
C HIS A 2 17.41 -28.40 7.67
N ALA A 3 17.82 -27.64 8.66
CA ALA A 3 16.93 -26.91 9.53
C ALA A 3 16.30 -25.75 8.72
N LYS A 4 14.98 -25.79 8.57
CA LYS A 4 14.19 -24.63 8.11
C LYS A 4 14.16 -23.60 9.24
N THR A 5 14.91 -22.54 9.12
CA THR A 5 14.79 -21.37 10.00
C THR A 5 13.49 -20.66 9.61
N ALA A 6 12.43 -20.91 10.36
CA ALA A 6 11.22 -20.12 10.27
C ALA A 6 11.50 -18.75 10.91
N TYR A 7 11.55 -17.70 10.10
CA TYR A 7 11.56 -16.33 10.61
C TYR A 7 10.23 -16.06 11.29
N SER A 8 10.27 -16.00 12.62
CA SER A 8 9.17 -15.55 13.45
C SER A 8 9.11 -14.03 13.37
N PHE A 9 8.18 -13.50 12.60
CA PHE A 9 7.83 -12.09 12.62
C PHE A 9 7.23 -11.77 14.00
N ASP A 10 7.87 -10.85 14.76
CA ASP A 10 7.38 -10.46 16.09
C ASP A 10 6.12 -9.59 15.97
N MET A 11 4.97 -10.26 15.96
CA MET A 11 3.65 -9.62 15.97
C MET A 11 3.45 -8.69 17.19
N GLY A 12 4.10 -8.93 18.31
CA GLY A 12 3.95 -8.13 19.52
C GLY A 12 4.72 -6.79 19.45
N ALA A 13 5.88 -6.75 18.80
CA ALA A 13 6.58 -5.49 18.52
C ALA A 13 5.79 -4.67 17.48
N TYR A 14 5.20 -5.35 16.52
CA TYR A 14 4.35 -4.79 15.49
C TYR A 14 3.07 -4.15 16.05
N GLU A 15 2.36 -4.82 16.97
CA GLU A 15 1.17 -4.26 17.63
C GLU A 15 1.47 -3.06 18.52
N ARG A 16 2.66 -2.98 19.14
CA ARG A 16 3.06 -1.82 19.96
C ARG A 16 3.33 -0.56 19.13
N LEU A 17 3.88 -0.70 17.94
CA LEU A 17 4.05 0.39 16.95
C LEU A 17 2.70 0.89 16.41
N MET A 18 1.66 0.04 16.45
CA MET A 18 0.36 0.26 15.83
C MET A 18 -0.60 1.16 16.58
N ARG A 19 -0.37 1.46 17.87
CA ARG A 19 -1.38 2.09 18.73
C ARG A 19 -1.51 3.60 18.57
N ARG A 20 -0.73 4.30 17.72
CA ARG A 20 -0.66 5.78 17.74
C ARG A 20 -0.94 6.54 16.45
N ASP A 21 -1.15 5.89 15.31
CA ASP A 21 -1.13 6.62 14.03
C ASP A 21 -2.44 6.56 13.23
N TYR A 22 -3.54 6.55 13.93
CA TYR A 22 -4.87 6.65 13.36
C TYR A 22 -5.48 8.00 13.75
N TYR A 23 -5.82 8.81 12.75
CA TYR A 23 -6.43 10.12 12.94
C TYR A 23 -7.72 10.24 12.15
N HIS A 24 -8.75 10.83 12.75
CA HIS A 24 -9.91 11.32 12.03
C HIS A 24 -9.63 12.76 11.60
N VAL A 25 -9.63 13.01 10.30
CA VAL A 25 -9.56 14.38 9.76
C VAL A 25 -10.96 14.81 9.34
N ARG A 26 -11.44 15.90 9.91
CA ARG A 26 -12.73 16.47 9.53
C ARG A 26 -12.54 17.39 8.33
N THR A 27 -13.09 17.01 7.17
CA THR A 27 -13.18 17.86 5.98
C THR A 27 -14.64 18.22 5.73
N GLY A 28 -15.07 19.37 6.26
CA GLY A 28 -16.48 19.77 6.17
C GLY A 28 -17.43 18.81 6.91
N ARG A 29 -18.38 18.20 6.18
CA ARG A 29 -19.35 17.24 6.73
C ARG A 29 -18.85 15.78 6.71
N ASN A 30 -17.77 15.49 6.02
CA ASN A 30 -17.22 14.16 5.90
C ASN A 30 -16.07 13.95 6.89
N ILE A 31 -16.06 12.80 7.53
CA ILE A 31 -14.95 12.35 8.36
C ILE A 31 -14.20 11.32 7.55
N MET A 32 -12.89 11.48 7.52
CA MET A 32 -11.98 10.68 6.73
C MET A 32 -11.10 9.84 7.65
N ILE A 33 -10.96 8.57 7.32
CA ILE A 33 -9.97 7.68 7.93
C ILE A 33 -8.61 8.06 7.36
N PHE A 34 -7.71 8.55 8.20
CA PHE A 34 -6.35 8.84 7.81
C PHE A 34 -5.37 7.93 8.55
N VAL A 35 -4.54 7.23 7.78
CA VAL A 35 -3.48 6.35 8.31
C VAL A 35 -2.21 6.62 7.53
N THR A 36 -1.09 6.74 8.22
CA THR A 36 0.23 6.79 7.58
C THR A 36 1.19 5.82 8.27
N ARG A 37 2.07 5.20 7.47
CA ARG A 37 3.09 4.26 7.92
C ARG A 37 4.33 4.41 7.09
N GLN A 38 5.47 4.25 7.75
CA GLN A 38 6.77 4.23 7.10
C GLN A 38 7.47 2.93 7.44
N LEU A 39 8.15 2.36 6.44
CA LEU A 39 9.02 1.20 6.63
C LEU A 39 10.40 1.52 6.06
N PRO A 40 11.49 1.05 6.69
CA PRO A 40 12.80 1.11 6.07
C PRO A 40 12.77 0.28 4.79
N VAL A 41 13.40 0.80 3.73
CA VAL A 41 13.49 0.09 2.46
C VAL A 41 14.54 -1.00 2.55
N ASN A 42 15.65 -0.73 3.21
CA ASN A 42 16.76 -1.64 3.35
C ASN A 42 16.89 -2.14 4.79
N GLU A 43 16.99 -3.44 4.95
CA GLU A 43 17.19 -4.12 6.22
C GLU A 43 18.41 -5.04 6.13
N PRO A 44 19.15 -5.23 7.22
CA PRO A 44 20.30 -6.11 7.24
C PRO A 44 19.98 -7.52 6.73
N GLY A 45 20.75 -8.03 5.78
CA GLY A 45 20.56 -9.37 5.22
C GLY A 45 19.58 -9.48 4.07
N GLU A 46 18.88 -8.40 3.74
CA GLU A 46 17.98 -8.35 2.58
C GLU A 46 18.67 -7.79 1.33
N THR A 47 18.07 -8.07 0.16
CA THR A 47 18.55 -7.48 -1.10
C THR A 47 18.38 -5.96 -1.04
N HIS A 48 19.49 -5.24 -1.23
CA HIS A 48 19.49 -3.78 -1.24
C HIS A 48 18.70 -3.23 -2.43
N LEU A 49 17.87 -2.23 -2.17
CA LEU A 49 17.09 -1.50 -3.16
C LEU A 49 17.53 -0.03 -3.16
N ASP A 50 17.99 0.45 -4.28
CA ASP A 50 18.17 1.89 -4.51
C ASP A 50 16.82 2.55 -4.88
N ARG A 51 16.83 3.88 -4.97
CA ARG A 51 15.63 4.66 -5.30
C ARG A 51 15.03 4.25 -6.65
N ALA A 52 15.85 3.95 -7.64
CA ALA A 52 15.40 3.55 -8.96
C ALA A 52 14.67 2.20 -8.90
N ALA A 53 15.23 1.22 -8.21
CA ALA A 53 14.59 -0.09 -8.01
C ALA A 53 13.26 0.00 -7.25
N VAL A 54 13.18 0.88 -6.22
CA VAL A 54 11.92 1.13 -5.51
C VAL A 54 10.90 1.81 -6.43
N TRP A 55 11.32 2.82 -7.18
CA TRP A 55 10.46 3.51 -8.15
C TRP A 55 9.89 2.56 -9.20
N ASP A 56 10.76 1.76 -9.83
CA ASP A 56 10.34 0.77 -10.83
C ASP A 56 9.37 -0.24 -10.24
N GLY A 57 9.60 -0.67 -9.01
CA GLY A 57 8.69 -1.54 -8.27
C GLY A 57 7.32 -0.89 -8.02
N LEU A 58 7.26 0.40 -7.68
CA LEU A 58 6.00 1.14 -7.53
C LEU A 58 5.25 1.27 -8.86
N VAL A 59 5.97 1.52 -9.96
CA VAL A 59 5.39 1.59 -11.31
C VAL A 59 4.84 0.23 -11.74
N LEU A 60 5.57 -0.85 -11.50
CA LEU A 60 5.07 -2.21 -11.76
C LEU A 60 3.81 -2.52 -10.96
N LYS A 61 3.81 -2.21 -9.65
CA LYS A 61 2.63 -2.36 -8.77
C LYS A 61 1.44 -1.53 -9.26
N ALA A 62 1.70 -0.32 -9.76
CA ALA A 62 0.66 0.55 -10.30
C ALA A 62 -0.03 -0.08 -11.51
N ASN A 63 0.72 -0.72 -12.41
CA ASN A 63 0.20 -1.38 -13.59
C ASN A 63 -0.43 -2.75 -13.31
N ASN A 64 0.15 -3.52 -12.41
CA ASN A 64 -0.39 -4.82 -11.95
C ASN A 64 -0.07 -5.04 -10.48
N ALA A 65 -1.06 -4.94 -9.63
CA ALA A 65 -0.88 -5.05 -8.19
C ALA A 65 -0.94 -6.50 -7.66
N LEU A 66 -1.32 -7.48 -8.47
CA LEU A 66 -1.50 -8.88 -8.02
C LEU A 66 -0.26 -9.45 -7.33
N PRO A 67 0.97 -9.27 -7.84
CA PRO A 67 2.17 -9.78 -7.18
C PRO A 67 2.55 -9.06 -5.88
N PHE A 68 1.96 -7.89 -5.63
CA PHE A 68 2.32 -6.98 -4.54
C PHE A 68 1.28 -6.94 -3.42
N VAL A 69 0.03 -7.32 -3.71
CA VAL A 69 -1.10 -7.20 -2.78
C VAL A 69 -1.83 -8.53 -2.66
N PRO A 70 -1.50 -9.37 -1.67
CA PRO A 70 -2.05 -10.73 -1.56
C PRO A 70 -3.59 -10.82 -1.47
N SER A 71 -4.25 -9.75 -0.99
CA SER A 71 -5.71 -9.69 -0.88
C SER A 71 -6.41 -9.26 -2.17
N MET A 72 -5.65 -8.99 -3.23
CA MET A 72 -6.19 -8.59 -4.53
C MET A 72 -6.31 -9.81 -5.45
N THR A 73 -7.46 -9.95 -6.10
CA THR A 73 -7.77 -11.10 -6.96
C THR A 73 -7.96 -10.73 -8.42
N PHE A 74 -8.04 -9.43 -8.71
CA PHE A 74 -8.13 -8.90 -10.07
C PHE A 74 -7.47 -7.52 -10.14
N CYS A 75 -6.79 -7.22 -11.24
CA CYS A 75 -6.20 -5.92 -11.51
C CYS A 75 -6.03 -5.75 -13.04
N GLU A 76 -6.72 -4.78 -13.62
CA GLU A 76 -6.69 -4.51 -15.07
C GLU A 76 -6.69 -3.01 -15.34
N VAL A 77 -5.77 -2.54 -16.19
CA VAL A 77 -5.76 -1.15 -16.68
C VAL A 77 -6.87 -0.98 -17.71
N THR A 78 -7.82 -0.10 -17.42
CA THR A 78 -9.02 0.11 -18.25
C THR A 78 -8.92 1.32 -19.18
N ALA A 79 -8.17 2.36 -18.78
CA ALA A 79 -7.99 3.56 -19.59
C ALA A 79 -6.65 4.23 -19.30
N ARG A 80 -6.00 4.80 -20.33
CA ARG A 80 -4.83 5.66 -20.17
C ARG A 80 -5.18 7.07 -20.59
N HIS A 81 -4.91 8.05 -19.70
CA HIS A 81 -5.31 9.45 -19.91
C HIS A 81 -4.17 10.32 -20.44
N SER A 82 -2.94 9.95 -20.09
CA SER A 82 -1.71 10.66 -20.47
C SER A 82 -0.53 9.71 -20.32
N ASP A 83 0.66 10.18 -20.61
CA ASP A 83 1.89 9.41 -20.42
C ASP A 83 2.13 9.01 -18.95
N THR A 84 1.50 9.73 -18.02
CA THR A 84 1.72 9.55 -16.58
C THR A 84 0.50 9.07 -15.81
N GLY A 85 -0.72 9.10 -16.36
CA GLY A 85 -1.95 8.77 -15.63
C GLY A 85 -2.82 7.75 -16.33
N PHE A 86 -3.48 6.88 -15.56
CA PHE A 86 -4.37 5.85 -16.06
C PHE A 86 -5.39 5.41 -15.01
N ASP A 87 -6.47 4.80 -15.46
CA ASP A 87 -7.46 4.16 -14.61
C ASP A 87 -7.29 2.64 -14.67
N ARG A 88 -7.55 1.98 -13.55
CA ARG A 88 -7.59 0.53 -13.45
C ARG A 88 -8.76 0.07 -12.60
N ASP A 89 -9.27 -1.12 -12.90
CA ASP A 89 -10.22 -1.84 -12.08
C ASP A 89 -9.51 -2.89 -11.25
N ILE A 90 -9.91 -3.03 -10.00
CA ILE A 90 -9.36 -4.01 -9.06
C ILE A 90 -10.48 -4.71 -8.29
N ASP A 91 -10.27 -5.99 -7.96
CA ASP A 91 -11.02 -6.68 -6.92
C ASP A 91 -10.14 -6.86 -5.69
N PHE A 92 -10.51 -6.20 -4.61
CA PHE A 92 -9.82 -6.25 -3.33
C PHE A 92 -10.81 -6.67 -2.23
N ARG A 93 -10.50 -7.75 -1.50
CA ARG A 93 -11.38 -8.29 -0.46
C ARG A 93 -12.83 -8.57 -0.93
N ARG A 94 -12.99 -9.08 -2.13
CA ARG A 94 -14.29 -9.33 -2.79
C ARG A 94 -15.11 -8.06 -3.08
N GLN A 95 -14.48 -6.90 -3.06
CA GLN A 95 -15.09 -5.63 -3.43
C GLN A 95 -14.44 -5.08 -4.68
N ARG A 96 -15.24 -4.57 -5.60
CA ARG A 96 -14.79 -3.92 -6.84
C ARG A 96 -14.52 -2.45 -6.60
N PHE A 97 -13.39 -1.98 -7.13
CA PHE A 97 -13.01 -0.58 -7.12
C PHE A 97 -12.49 -0.17 -8.50
N THR A 98 -12.69 1.10 -8.84
CA THR A 98 -11.94 1.76 -9.91
C THR A 98 -10.98 2.75 -9.28
N GLU A 99 -9.72 2.65 -9.64
CA GLU A 99 -8.64 3.53 -9.15
C GLU A 99 -8.06 4.33 -10.29
N ARG A 100 -7.94 5.65 -10.10
CA ARG A 100 -7.10 6.52 -10.91
C ARG A 100 -5.70 6.53 -10.36
N ILE A 101 -4.73 6.20 -11.20
CA ILE A 101 -3.32 6.13 -10.85
C ILE A 101 -2.61 7.37 -11.39
N THR A 102 -1.88 8.05 -10.50
CA THR A 102 -1.07 9.23 -10.84
C THR A 102 0.35 9.00 -10.36
N PRO A 103 1.27 8.54 -11.22
CA PRO A 103 2.69 8.47 -10.91
C PRO A 103 3.31 9.87 -10.91
N GLU A 104 4.04 10.20 -9.86
CA GLU A 104 4.81 11.43 -9.72
C GLU A 104 6.30 11.08 -9.58
N ALA A 105 6.93 10.83 -10.71
CA ALA A 105 8.31 10.34 -10.78
C ALA A 105 9.33 11.32 -10.22
N PRO A 106 10.37 10.84 -9.54
CA PRO A 106 10.61 9.49 -9.05
C PRO A 106 10.23 9.35 -7.56
N HIS A 107 9.20 10.06 -7.10
CA HIS A 107 8.96 10.27 -5.68
C HIS A 107 7.78 9.48 -5.13
N ARG A 108 6.65 9.45 -5.85
CA ARG A 108 5.44 8.78 -5.34
C ARG A 108 4.49 8.32 -6.43
N VAL A 109 3.66 7.34 -6.07
CA VAL A 109 2.49 6.94 -6.85
C VAL A 109 1.24 7.15 -6.00
N VAL A 110 0.26 7.87 -6.53
CA VAL A 110 -1.04 8.12 -5.91
C VAL A 110 -2.09 7.26 -6.58
N PHE A 111 -2.89 6.55 -5.78
CA PHE A 111 -4.02 5.73 -6.16
C PHE A 111 -5.28 6.40 -5.64
N THR A 112 -6.07 7.01 -6.50
CA THR A 112 -7.34 7.64 -6.12
C THR A 112 -8.49 6.69 -6.44
N ARG A 113 -9.18 6.19 -5.42
CA ARG A 113 -10.40 5.40 -5.59
C ARG A 113 -11.52 6.32 -6.03
N ILE A 114 -11.93 6.19 -7.28
CA ILE A 114 -12.97 7.01 -7.92
C ILE A 114 -14.31 6.31 -8.00
N ALA A 115 -14.36 4.98 -7.80
CA ALA A 115 -15.58 4.19 -7.67
C ALA A 115 -15.36 3.00 -6.73
N GLY A 116 -16.43 2.58 -6.06
CA GLY A 116 -16.45 1.47 -5.10
C GLY A 116 -16.95 1.91 -3.73
N PRO A 117 -17.07 0.98 -2.77
CA PRO A 117 -17.64 1.25 -1.45
C PRO A 117 -16.76 2.10 -0.53
N VAL A 118 -15.50 2.34 -0.89
CA VAL A 118 -14.55 3.18 -0.14
C VAL A 118 -13.82 4.07 -1.10
N LEU A 119 -14.02 5.36 -0.96
CA LEU A 119 -13.42 6.39 -1.82
C LEU A 119 -12.26 7.09 -1.12
N GLY A 120 -11.40 7.77 -1.89
CA GLY A 120 -10.30 8.56 -1.37
C GLY A 120 -8.96 8.21 -1.98
N THR A 121 -7.86 8.52 -1.29
CA THR A 121 -6.52 8.39 -1.85
C THR A 121 -5.63 7.47 -1.02
N ILE A 122 -4.74 6.79 -1.72
CA ILE A 122 -3.65 6.00 -1.16
C ILE A 122 -2.38 6.51 -1.83
N ALA A 123 -1.39 6.92 -1.06
CA ALA A 123 -0.09 7.35 -1.58
C ALA A 123 1.00 6.38 -1.14
N ASN A 124 1.90 6.03 -2.06
CA ASN A 124 3.14 5.32 -1.78
C ASN A 124 4.29 6.26 -2.14
N GLU A 125 5.07 6.70 -1.15
CA GLU A 125 6.08 7.75 -1.29
C GLU A 125 7.45 7.25 -0.88
N ILE A 126 8.46 7.56 -1.68
CA ILE A 126 9.86 7.25 -1.41
C ILE A 126 10.50 8.46 -0.74
N GLU A 127 10.91 8.30 0.51
CA GLU A 127 11.54 9.35 1.32
C GLU A 127 13.01 9.03 1.57
N ASP A 128 13.81 10.07 1.73
CA ASP A 128 15.18 9.95 2.19
C ASP A 128 15.20 9.81 3.73
N ASP A 129 16.10 8.99 4.24
CA ASP A 129 16.29 8.71 5.66
C ASP A 129 17.79 8.62 5.95
N ASP A 130 18.41 9.77 6.21
CA ASP A 130 19.88 9.91 6.31
C ASP A 130 20.61 9.29 5.11
N ASP A 131 21.24 8.14 5.30
CA ASP A 131 21.99 7.42 4.24
C ASP A 131 21.16 6.31 3.56
N ASP A 132 19.84 6.22 3.82
CA ASP A 132 18.97 5.17 3.32
C ASP A 132 17.63 5.73 2.84
N LEU A 133 16.67 4.84 2.57
CA LEU A 133 15.34 5.15 2.07
C LEU A 133 14.25 4.63 3.01
N ARG A 134 13.17 5.38 3.11
CA ARG A 134 11.90 4.93 3.67
C ARG A 134 10.83 4.88 2.60
N LEU A 135 9.95 3.90 2.70
CA LEU A 135 8.73 3.84 1.93
C LEU A 135 7.55 4.18 2.83
N ARG A 136 6.94 5.34 2.58
CA ARG A 136 5.75 5.81 3.29
C ARG A 136 4.48 5.42 2.53
N PHE A 137 3.51 4.93 3.28
CA PHE A 137 2.16 4.65 2.82
C PHE A 137 1.18 5.50 3.60
N SER A 138 0.39 6.29 2.88
CA SER A 138 -0.65 7.14 3.46
C SER A 138 -2.00 6.79 2.86
N PHE A 139 -3.02 6.73 3.70
CA PHE A 139 -4.39 6.43 3.31
C PHE A 139 -5.29 7.54 3.83
N ALA A 140 -6.08 8.13 2.96
CA ALA A 140 -7.09 9.13 3.28
C ALA A 140 -8.41 8.67 2.66
N LEU A 141 -9.24 7.93 3.42
CA LEU A 141 -10.35 7.15 2.90
C LEU A 141 -11.66 7.49 3.62
N THR A 142 -12.77 7.44 2.86
CA THR A 142 -14.14 7.59 3.34
C THR A 142 -14.94 6.35 2.95
N VAL A 143 -15.65 5.75 3.90
CA VAL A 143 -16.53 4.60 3.65
C VAL A 143 -17.91 5.14 3.25
N GLU A 144 -18.40 4.74 2.09
CA GLU A 144 -19.70 5.17 1.60
C GLU A 144 -20.84 4.61 2.48
N GLY A 145 -21.82 5.46 2.81
CA GLY A 145 -22.98 5.06 3.60
C GLY A 145 -22.71 4.83 5.10
N VAL A 146 -21.47 5.03 5.57
CA VAL A 146 -21.09 4.87 6.98
C VAL A 146 -20.89 6.26 7.61
N ALA A 147 -21.56 6.50 8.74
CA ALA A 147 -21.36 7.76 9.46
C ALA A 147 -19.95 7.81 10.05
N GLY A 148 -19.31 8.95 9.86
CA GLY A 148 -17.96 9.17 10.39
C GLY A 148 -17.92 9.08 11.92
N CYS A 149 -16.83 8.56 12.46
CA CYS A 149 -16.62 8.27 13.89
C CYS A 149 -17.60 7.25 14.47
N SER A 150 -18.33 6.50 13.65
CA SER A 150 -19.19 5.43 14.12
C SER A 150 -18.37 4.19 14.50
N ALA A 151 -18.96 3.29 15.31
CA ALA A 151 -18.35 2.01 15.64
C ALA A 151 -18.05 1.18 14.38
N ALA A 152 -18.95 1.23 13.39
CA ALA A 152 -18.78 0.53 12.11
C ALA A 152 -17.59 1.06 11.30
N GLU A 153 -17.37 2.38 11.29
CA GLU A 153 -16.18 2.96 10.64
C GLU A 153 -14.90 2.57 11.36
N GLN A 154 -14.90 2.60 12.70
CA GLN A 154 -13.75 2.20 13.52
C GLN A 154 -13.39 0.72 13.32
N GLU A 155 -14.37 -0.15 13.27
CA GLU A 155 -14.17 -1.59 12.98
C GLU A 155 -13.60 -1.79 11.58
N TYR A 156 -14.17 -1.09 10.58
CA TYR A 156 -13.67 -1.12 9.20
C TYR A 156 -12.21 -0.64 9.14
N ALA A 157 -11.92 0.50 9.76
CA ALA A 157 -10.56 1.06 9.80
C ALA A 157 -9.57 0.10 10.45
N GLY A 158 -9.91 -0.50 11.58
CA GLY A 158 -9.07 -1.47 12.27
C GLY A 158 -8.76 -2.70 11.42
N SER A 159 -9.77 -3.24 10.72
CA SER A 159 -9.59 -4.39 9.82
C SER A 159 -8.74 -4.04 8.60
N MET A 160 -8.91 -2.84 8.07
CA MET A 160 -8.21 -2.34 6.89
C MET A 160 -6.71 -2.11 7.17
N ILE A 161 -6.36 -1.55 8.32
CA ILE A 161 -4.97 -1.28 8.70
C ILE A 161 -4.13 -2.57 8.64
N GLY A 162 -4.61 -3.66 9.21
CA GLY A 162 -3.90 -4.94 9.22
C GLY A 162 -3.57 -5.46 7.81
N ASP A 163 -4.49 -5.31 6.87
CA ASP A 163 -4.27 -5.77 5.50
C ASP A 163 -3.37 -4.84 4.69
N TYR A 164 -3.47 -3.55 4.92
CA TYR A 164 -2.56 -2.60 4.27
C TYR A 164 -1.11 -2.83 4.69
N LEU A 165 -0.87 -3.15 5.94
CA LEU A 165 0.48 -3.43 6.42
C LEU A 165 1.05 -4.72 5.83
N LYS A 166 0.22 -5.75 5.69
CA LYS A 166 0.60 -6.96 4.95
C LYS A 166 0.93 -6.64 3.49
N ALA A 167 0.12 -5.79 2.85
CA ALA A 167 0.36 -5.36 1.47
C ALA A 167 1.65 -4.55 1.33
N VAL A 168 1.99 -3.72 2.33
CA VAL A 168 3.26 -2.95 2.35
C VAL A 168 4.46 -3.88 2.43
N ALA A 169 4.47 -4.79 3.40
CA ALA A 169 5.54 -5.77 3.56
C ALA A 169 5.69 -6.67 2.33
N ALA A 170 4.55 -7.11 1.75
CA ALA A 170 4.54 -7.89 0.51
C ALA A 170 5.09 -7.09 -0.68
N THR A 171 4.83 -5.78 -0.73
CA THR A 171 5.35 -4.89 -1.77
C THR A 171 6.87 -4.84 -1.73
N LEU A 172 7.50 -4.56 -0.58
CA LEU A 172 8.97 -4.56 -0.45
C LEU A 172 9.56 -5.94 -0.76
N GLY A 173 8.94 -7.01 -0.27
CA GLY A 173 9.38 -8.37 -0.57
C GLY A 173 9.31 -8.70 -2.08
N ALA A 174 8.30 -8.21 -2.80
CA ALA A 174 8.20 -8.37 -4.26
C ALA A 174 9.30 -7.58 -4.98
N MET A 175 9.53 -6.33 -4.59
CA MET A 175 10.61 -5.49 -5.15
C MET A 175 11.99 -6.14 -4.99
N ARG A 176 12.28 -6.68 -3.78
CA ARG A 176 13.55 -7.39 -3.51
C ARG A 176 13.71 -8.64 -4.39
N ARG A 177 12.63 -9.40 -4.62
CA ARG A 177 12.67 -10.56 -5.54
C ARG A 177 12.96 -10.13 -6.98
N ILE A 178 12.33 -9.05 -7.44
CA ILE A 178 12.57 -8.51 -8.78
C ILE A 178 14.02 -8.06 -8.91
N ALA A 179 14.54 -7.28 -7.95
CA ALA A 179 15.92 -6.81 -7.94
C ALA A 179 16.94 -7.95 -7.91
N ALA A 180 16.60 -9.06 -7.24
CA ALA A 180 17.41 -10.29 -7.24
C ALA A 180 17.26 -11.15 -8.50
N GLY A 181 16.53 -10.71 -9.53
CA GLY A 181 16.25 -11.47 -10.76
C GLY A 181 15.38 -12.70 -10.55
N LYS A 182 14.62 -12.78 -9.46
CA LYS A 182 13.72 -13.89 -9.14
C LYS A 182 12.31 -13.61 -9.64
N ALA A 183 11.62 -14.65 -10.12
CA ALA A 183 10.22 -14.54 -10.51
C ALA A 183 9.34 -14.10 -9.33
N VAL A 184 8.42 -13.19 -9.59
CA VAL A 184 7.37 -12.82 -8.63
C VAL A 184 6.19 -13.74 -8.89
N PRO A 185 5.64 -14.42 -7.88
CA PRO A 185 4.43 -15.24 -8.05
C PRO A 185 3.29 -14.40 -8.62
N ALA A 186 2.59 -14.96 -9.61
CA ALA A 186 1.40 -14.36 -10.18
C ALA A 186 0.25 -14.36 -9.16
#